data_b0a78336a3fcd1d2059ace076d745d06
#
_entry.id   b0a78336a3fcd1d2059ace076d745d06
#
_cell.length_a   1.000
_cell.length_b   1.000
_cell.length_c   1.000
_cell.angle_alpha   90.00
_cell.angle_beta   90.00
_cell.angle_gamma   90.00
#
_symmetry.space_group_name_H-M   'P 1'
#
loop_
_entity.id
_entity.type
_entity.pdbx_description
1 polymer ?
#
loop_
_entity_poly.entity_id
_entity_poly.type
_entity_poly.pdbx_seq_one_letter_code
_entity_poly.pdbx_strand_id
1 'polypeptide(L)'
;MNEPMTVILASRNAGKIRELGELLSTYDIHVLGLDSFPGIGDIEETGRTFEENALLKAQTVTQLTGHICIADDSGLEVDALDGAPGIHSARYADDWHSLDGESRDERNMRKLLSVLSKLPDAPRSARFVCCMAAVKPDFLEGRDLVVRGTWEGSILD
;
A
#
# COMPACT_ATOMS: atom_id res chain seq x y z
N MET A 1 -11.53 30.47 -14.75
CA MET A 1 -11.70 29.27 -13.89
C MET A 1 -10.60 28.28 -14.28
N ASN A 2 -9.85 27.84 -13.33
CA ASN A 2 -8.87 26.78 -13.59
C ASN A 2 -9.62 25.45 -13.66
N GLU A 3 -9.23 24.59 -14.59
CA GLU A 3 -9.70 23.20 -14.56
C GLU A 3 -9.19 22.51 -13.30
N PRO A 4 -9.99 21.61 -12.68
CA PRO A 4 -9.54 20.87 -11.50
C PRO A 4 -8.30 20.05 -11.85
N MET A 5 -7.36 20.01 -10.94
CA MET A 5 -6.15 19.18 -11.09
C MET A 5 -6.55 17.69 -11.01
N THR A 6 -6.14 16.91 -11.98
CA THR A 6 -6.34 15.45 -11.94
C THR A 6 -5.14 14.77 -11.32
N VAL A 7 -5.40 13.94 -10.32
CA VAL A 7 -4.43 13.08 -9.64
C VAL A 7 -4.88 11.63 -9.77
N ILE A 8 -3.95 10.73 -10.05
CA ILE A 8 -4.23 9.31 -10.12
C ILE A 8 -3.82 8.65 -8.81
N LEU A 9 -4.72 7.86 -8.22
CA LEU A 9 -4.37 6.91 -7.18
C LEU A 9 -4.03 5.57 -7.86
N ALA A 10 -2.84 5.05 -7.61
CA ALA A 10 -2.37 3.77 -8.17
C ALA A 10 -3.05 2.57 -7.46
N SER A 11 -4.35 2.50 -7.55
CA SER A 11 -5.19 1.48 -6.92
C SER A 11 -6.45 1.23 -7.73
N ARG A 12 -6.98 0.02 -7.65
CA ARG A 12 -8.32 -0.36 -8.15
C ARG A 12 -9.35 -0.45 -7.02
N ASN A 13 -8.96 -0.15 -5.79
CA ASN A 13 -9.85 -0.19 -4.63
C ASN A 13 -10.77 1.04 -4.64
N ALA A 14 -12.05 0.83 -4.93
CA ALA A 14 -13.05 1.89 -5.01
C ALA A 14 -13.21 2.67 -3.69
N GLY A 15 -13.06 2.02 -2.55
CA GLY A 15 -13.12 2.66 -1.24
C GLY A 15 -11.96 3.64 -1.03
N LYS A 16 -10.74 3.22 -1.32
CA LYS A 16 -9.55 4.09 -1.22
C LYS A 16 -9.63 5.28 -2.18
N ILE A 17 -10.09 5.06 -3.42
CA ILE A 17 -10.25 6.11 -4.43
C ILE A 17 -11.26 7.15 -3.94
N ARG A 18 -12.39 6.70 -3.42
CA ARG A 18 -13.43 7.59 -2.88
C ARG A 18 -12.93 8.39 -1.68
N GLU A 19 -12.31 7.73 -0.70
CA GLU A 19 -11.79 8.40 0.50
C GLU A 19 -10.77 9.48 0.14
N LEU A 20 -9.82 9.18 -0.72
CA LEU A 20 -8.83 10.16 -1.15
C LEU A 20 -9.49 11.29 -1.96
N GLY A 21 -10.44 10.96 -2.82
CA GLY A 21 -11.21 11.93 -3.60
C GLY A 21 -11.98 12.91 -2.71
N GLU A 22 -12.62 12.43 -1.65
CA GLU A 22 -13.32 13.28 -0.67
C GLU A 22 -12.35 14.20 0.07
N LEU A 23 -11.20 13.68 0.51
CA LEU A 23 -10.18 14.47 1.19
C LEU A 23 -9.59 15.57 0.32
N LEU A 24 -9.38 15.30 -0.96
CA LEU A 24 -8.73 16.24 -1.88
C LEU A 24 -9.72 17.15 -2.62
N SER A 25 -11.02 16.88 -2.53
CA SER A 25 -12.05 17.67 -3.21
C SER A 25 -12.09 19.14 -2.76
N THR A 26 -11.73 19.41 -1.50
CA THR A 26 -11.65 20.79 -0.95
C THR A 26 -10.53 21.62 -1.57
N TYR A 27 -9.58 20.96 -2.24
CA TYR A 27 -8.46 21.61 -2.94
C TYR A 27 -8.65 21.69 -4.45
N ASP A 28 -9.87 21.43 -4.95
CA ASP A 28 -10.18 21.38 -6.38
C ASP A 28 -9.34 20.32 -7.12
N ILE A 29 -9.10 19.19 -6.46
CA ILE A 29 -8.38 18.03 -7.00
C ILE A 29 -9.37 16.91 -7.27
N HIS A 30 -9.34 16.41 -8.50
CA HIS A 30 -10.11 15.24 -8.94
C HIS A 30 -9.24 13.98 -8.92
N VAL A 31 -9.69 12.94 -8.22
CA VAL A 31 -8.96 11.68 -8.09
C VAL A 31 -9.55 10.61 -8.98
N LEU A 32 -8.71 10.01 -9.83
CA LEU A 32 -9.02 8.84 -10.63
C LEU A 32 -8.25 7.63 -10.11
N GLY A 33 -8.84 6.44 -10.21
CA GLY A 33 -8.15 5.18 -9.95
C GLY A 33 -7.61 4.53 -11.21
N LEU A 34 -6.94 3.38 -11.06
CA LEU A 34 -6.41 2.60 -12.19
C LEU A 34 -7.51 1.99 -13.08
N ASP A 35 -8.74 1.90 -12.61
CA ASP A 35 -9.88 1.47 -13.43
C ASP A 35 -10.14 2.40 -14.62
N SER A 36 -9.74 3.65 -14.52
CA SER A 36 -9.80 4.62 -15.62
C SER A 36 -8.70 4.41 -16.67
N PHE A 37 -7.75 3.54 -16.40
CA PHE A 37 -6.59 3.23 -17.25
C PHE A 37 -6.43 1.72 -17.44
N PRO A 38 -7.35 1.06 -18.15
CA PRO A 38 -7.38 -0.41 -18.26
C PRO A 38 -6.15 -1.01 -18.95
N GLY A 39 -5.37 -0.20 -19.66
CA GLY A 39 -4.10 -0.61 -20.26
C GLY A 39 -2.94 -0.75 -19.28
N ILE A 40 -3.08 -0.26 -18.05
CA ILE A 40 -2.09 -0.41 -17.00
C ILE A 40 -2.37 -1.72 -16.26
N GLY A 41 -1.44 -2.68 -16.36
CA GLY A 41 -1.47 -3.95 -15.64
C GLY A 41 -0.98 -3.83 -14.19
N ASP A 42 -0.77 -4.98 -13.57
CA ASP A 42 -0.18 -5.03 -12.24
C ASP A 42 1.26 -4.53 -12.26
N ILE A 43 1.62 -3.73 -11.27
CA ILE A 43 2.95 -3.16 -11.12
C ILE A 43 3.70 -4.03 -10.11
N GLU A 44 4.81 -4.64 -10.53
CA GLU A 44 5.66 -5.41 -9.64
C GLU A 44 6.27 -4.53 -8.53
N GLU A 45 6.11 -4.98 -7.31
CA GLU A 45 6.70 -4.34 -6.14
C GLU A 45 8.04 -5.02 -5.81
N THR A 46 9.10 -4.52 -6.44
CA THR A 46 10.46 -5.08 -6.33
C THR A 46 11.34 -4.36 -5.31
N GLY A 47 10.80 -3.35 -4.63
CA GLY A 47 11.49 -2.60 -3.59
C GLY A 47 11.72 -3.44 -2.33
N ARG A 48 12.63 -2.95 -1.50
CA ARG A 48 13.00 -3.58 -0.21
C ARG A 48 12.33 -2.89 0.98
N THR A 49 11.70 -1.76 0.75
CA THR A 49 10.99 -0.97 1.77
C THR A 49 9.61 -0.58 1.25
N PHE A 50 8.72 -0.20 2.17
CA PHE A 50 7.42 0.35 1.80
C PHE A 50 7.56 1.63 0.97
N GLU A 51 8.51 2.50 1.33
CA GLU A 51 8.79 3.73 0.60
C GLU A 51 9.21 3.45 -0.83
N GLU A 52 10.11 2.50 -1.05
CA GLU A 52 10.56 2.12 -2.39
C GLU A 52 9.42 1.58 -3.24
N ASN A 53 8.57 0.73 -2.69
CA ASN A 53 7.43 0.17 -3.40
C ASN A 53 6.37 1.22 -3.74
N ALA A 54 6.06 2.13 -2.81
CA ALA A 54 5.15 3.24 -3.06
C ALA A 54 5.68 4.16 -4.17
N LEU A 55 6.96 4.53 -4.12
CA LEU A 55 7.63 5.32 -5.16
C LEU A 55 7.60 4.62 -6.51
N LEU A 56 7.94 3.34 -6.56
CA LEU A 56 7.97 2.56 -7.80
C LEU A 56 6.61 2.55 -8.49
N LYS A 57 5.55 2.31 -7.74
CA LYS A 57 4.17 2.34 -8.27
C LYS A 57 3.80 3.73 -8.79
N ALA A 58 4.03 4.76 -8.00
CA ALA A 58 3.70 6.13 -8.39
C ALA A 58 4.49 6.59 -9.61
N GLN A 59 5.79 6.32 -9.67
CA GLN A 59 6.64 6.66 -10.80
C GLN A 59 6.20 5.96 -12.09
N THR A 60 5.88 4.67 -12.01
CA THR A 60 5.43 3.89 -13.16
C THR A 60 4.14 4.47 -13.75
N VAL A 61 3.15 4.76 -12.90
CA VAL A 61 1.87 5.31 -13.35
C VAL A 61 2.03 6.74 -13.88
N THR A 62 2.85 7.56 -13.24
CA THR A 62 3.14 8.92 -13.71
C THR A 62 3.80 8.90 -15.09
N GLN A 63 4.75 8.01 -15.32
CA GLN A 63 5.40 7.85 -16.62
C GLN A 63 4.44 7.40 -17.73
N LEU A 64 3.50 6.50 -17.39
CA LEU A 64 2.54 5.96 -18.35
C LEU A 64 1.40 6.93 -18.68
N THR A 65 1.04 7.81 -17.76
CA THR A 65 -0.18 8.64 -17.86
C THR A 65 0.10 10.13 -18.03
N GLY A 66 1.28 10.61 -17.64
CA GLY A 66 1.61 12.04 -17.64
C GLY A 66 0.89 12.83 -16.54
N HIS A 67 0.27 12.18 -15.58
CA HIS A 67 -0.40 12.81 -14.43
C HIS A 67 0.40 12.68 -13.15
N ILE A 68 0.10 13.53 -12.16
CA ILE A 68 0.54 13.30 -10.79
C ILE A 68 -0.09 12.00 -10.32
N CYS A 69 0.71 11.13 -9.75
CA CYS A 69 0.24 9.87 -9.17
C CYS A 69 0.57 9.79 -7.69
N ILE A 70 -0.41 9.33 -6.91
CA ILE A 70 -0.24 8.91 -5.52
C ILE A 70 -0.32 7.39 -5.48
N ALA A 71 0.62 6.76 -4.81
CA ALA A 71 0.61 5.33 -4.54
C ALA A 71 0.88 5.07 -3.06
N ASP A 72 0.34 3.99 -2.55
CA ASP A 72 0.61 3.52 -1.20
C ASP A 72 1.21 2.12 -1.20
N ASP A 73 2.00 1.82 -0.19
CA ASP A 73 2.36 0.47 0.19
C ASP A 73 2.21 0.32 1.69
N SER A 74 1.55 -0.73 2.12
CA SER A 74 1.14 -0.94 3.51
C SER A 74 1.38 -2.37 3.93
N GLY A 75 1.57 -2.57 5.23
CA GLY A 75 1.74 -3.90 5.77
C GLY A 75 1.83 -3.89 7.29
N LEU A 76 2.07 -5.07 7.83
CA LEU A 76 2.21 -5.34 9.23
C LEU A 76 3.68 -5.67 9.54
N GLU A 77 4.26 -4.99 10.52
CA GLU A 77 5.56 -5.31 11.08
C GLU A 77 5.37 -5.90 12.47
N VAL A 78 5.93 -7.09 12.72
CA VAL A 78 5.86 -7.79 14.00
C VAL A 78 7.23 -7.84 14.64
N ASP A 79 7.37 -7.34 15.85
CA ASP A 79 8.68 -7.21 16.51
C ASP A 79 9.35 -8.56 16.77
N ALA A 80 8.59 -9.57 17.16
CA ALA A 80 9.10 -10.93 17.38
C ALA A 80 9.66 -11.58 16.10
N LEU A 81 9.33 -11.05 14.92
CA LEU A 81 9.74 -11.56 13.62
C LEU A 81 10.67 -10.59 12.88
N ASP A 82 11.35 -9.72 13.62
CA ASP A 82 12.27 -8.71 13.05
C ASP A 82 11.61 -7.84 11.95
N GLY A 83 10.34 -7.50 12.13
CA GLY A 83 9.57 -6.69 11.20
C GLY A 83 8.82 -7.46 10.11
N ALA A 84 8.96 -8.78 10.03
CA ALA A 84 8.14 -9.59 9.13
C ALA A 84 6.66 -9.59 9.61
N PRO A 85 5.68 -9.76 8.70
CA PRO A 85 5.80 -9.96 7.26
C PRO A 85 6.21 -8.72 6.45
N GLY A 86 6.08 -7.49 6.98
CA GLY A 86 6.54 -6.25 6.36
C GLY A 86 5.98 -6.06 4.96
N ILE A 87 6.83 -5.80 3.98
CA ILE A 87 6.44 -5.61 2.56
C ILE A 87 5.79 -6.85 1.92
N HIS A 88 5.91 -8.02 2.56
CA HIS A 88 5.30 -9.26 2.10
C HIS A 88 3.94 -9.55 2.73
N SER A 89 3.37 -8.61 3.49
CA SER A 89 2.15 -8.82 4.28
C SER A 89 0.98 -9.37 3.46
N ALA A 90 0.72 -8.83 2.28
CA ALA A 90 -0.39 -9.26 1.42
C ALA A 90 -0.24 -10.69 0.89
N ARG A 91 0.98 -11.21 0.82
CA ARG A 91 1.33 -12.53 0.26
C ARG A 91 2.11 -13.42 1.24
N TYR A 92 2.02 -13.12 2.52
CA TYR A 92 2.80 -13.78 3.57
C TYR A 92 2.62 -15.29 3.59
N ALA A 93 1.44 -15.79 3.31
CA ALA A 93 1.10 -17.21 3.30
C ALA A 93 0.84 -17.78 1.89
N ASP A 94 1.39 -17.18 0.83
CA ASP A 94 1.21 -17.70 -0.53
C ASP A 94 1.82 -19.10 -0.72
N ASP A 95 2.78 -19.47 0.11
CA ASP A 95 3.38 -20.81 0.22
C ASP A 95 2.55 -21.81 1.04
N TRP A 96 1.42 -21.40 1.63
CA TRP A 96 0.54 -22.24 2.43
C TRP A 96 -0.70 -22.69 1.64
N HIS A 97 -1.17 -23.91 1.92
CA HIS A 97 -2.45 -24.37 1.39
C HIS A 97 -3.62 -23.57 1.97
N SER A 98 -4.53 -23.18 1.09
CA SER A 98 -5.81 -22.60 1.50
C SER A 98 -6.73 -23.68 2.08
N LEU A 99 -7.47 -23.32 3.12
CA LEU A 99 -8.58 -24.13 3.61
C LEU A 99 -9.85 -23.78 2.84
N ASP A 100 -10.85 -24.65 2.88
CA ASP A 100 -12.13 -24.40 2.21
C ASP A 100 -12.78 -23.11 2.73
N GLY A 101 -13.08 -22.19 1.81
CA GLY A 101 -13.69 -20.91 2.12
C GLY A 101 -12.76 -19.87 2.76
N GLU A 102 -11.47 -20.19 2.94
CA GLU A 102 -10.50 -19.29 3.52
C GLU A 102 -10.08 -18.19 2.54
N SER A 103 -10.19 -16.94 2.95
CA SER A 103 -9.64 -15.82 2.20
C SER A 103 -8.11 -15.76 2.32
N ARG A 104 -7.47 -14.99 1.43
CA ARG A 104 -6.02 -14.77 1.48
C ARG A 104 -5.59 -14.10 2.79
N ASP A 105 -6.38 -13.16 3.30
CA ASP A 105 -6.08 -12.46 4.56
C ASP A 105 -6.19 -13.40 5.76
N GLU A 106 -7.19 -14.26 5.80
CA GLU A 106 -7.33 -15.29 6.84
C GLU A 106 -6.18 -16.27 6.82
N ARG A 107 -5.72 -16.69 5.63
CA ARG A 107 -4.55 -17.55 5.47
C ARG A 107 -3.27 -16.86 5.96
N ASN A 108 -3.08 -15.58 5.66
CA ASN A 108 -1.95 -14.79 6.15
C ASN A 108 -1.97 -14.70 7.67
N MET A 109 -3.13 -14.45 8.29
CA MET A 109 -3.29 -14.43 9.74
C MET A 109 -3.01 -15.79 10.36
N ARG A 110 -3.53 -16.87 9.77
CA ARG A 110 -3.30 -18.25 10.25
C ARG A 110 -1.81 -18.58 10.25
N LYS A 111 -1.07 -18.21 9.22
CA LYS A 111 0.39 -18.39 9.17
C LYS A 111 1.08 -17.58 10.27
N LEU A 112 0.73 -16.32 10.43
CA LEU A 112 1.31 -15.44 11.45
C LEU A 112 1.13 -16.01 12.84
N LEU A 113 -0.08 -16.40 13.21
CA LEU A 113 -0.38 -16.99 14.52
C LEU A 113 0.36 -18.32 14.73
N SER A 114 0.47 -19.15 13.70
CA SER A 114 1.22 -20.40 13.74
C SER A 114 2.72 -20.17 13.99
N VAL A 115 3.30 -19.17 13.36
CA VAL A 115 4.72 -18.81 13.57
C VAL A 115 4.92 -18.28 14.99
N LEU A 116 4.05 -17.39 15.45
CA LEU A 116 4.14 -16.81 16.81
C LEU A 116 3.88 -17.83 17.91
N SER A 117 3.06 -18.85 17.68
CA SER A 117 2.82 -19.93 18.65
C SER A 117 4.09 -20.72 19.01
N LYS A 118 5.08 -20.69 18.13
CA LYS A 118 6.39 -21.31 18.36
C LYS A 118 7.34 -20.42 19.17
N LEU A 119 6.94 -19.20 19.46
CA LEU A 119 7.69 -18.17 20.18
C LEU A 119 6.86 -17.66 21.37
N PRO A 120 6.50 -18.53 22.36
CA PRO A 120 5.53 -18.16 23.39
C PRO A 120 5.99 -17.03 24.30
N ASP A 121 7.31 -16.86 24.47
CA ASP A 121 7.89 -15.81 25.32
C ASP A 121 8.29 -14.54 24.54
N ALA A 122 8.06 -14.51 23.25
CA ALA A 122 8.37 -13.35 22.42
C ALA A 122 7.32 -12.24 22.59
N PRO A 123 7.71 -10.96 22.39
CA PRO A 123 6.76 -9.87 22.45
C PRO A 123 5.71 -9.98 21.33
N ARG A 124 4.50 -9.55 21.62
CA ARG A 124 3.39 -9.50 20.64
C ARG A 124 3.20 -8.11 20.02
N SER A 125 4.09 -7.17 20.35
CA SER A 125 4.05 -5.83 19.78
C SER A 125 4.22 -5.86 18.27
N ALA A 126 3.44 -5.06 17.60
CA ALA A 126 3.40 -4.95 16.15
C ALA A 126 2.87 -3.58 15.74
N ARG A 127 2.97 -3.25 14.47
CA ARG A 127 2.41 -2.02 13.91
C ARG A 127 1.90 -2.22 12.49
N PHE A 128 0.84 -1.55 12.17
CA PHE A 128 0.50 -1.29 10.78
C PHE A 128 1.35 -0.13 10.26
N VAL A 129 1.88 -0.30 9.06
CA VAL A 129 2.64 0.72 8.36
C VAL A 129 1.93 1.07 7.07
N CYS A 130 1.83 2.35 6.76
CA CYS A 130 1.39 2.85 5.47
C CYS A 130 2.38 3.90 4.99
N CYS A 131 2.98 3.67 3.84
CA CYS A 131 3.79 4.66 3.14
C CYS A 131 3.04 5.13 1.91
N MET A 132 3.02 6.43 1.68
CA MET A 132 2.44 7.04 0.48
C MET A 132 3.51 7.84 -0.24
N ALA A 133 3.52 7.72 -1.57
CA ALA A 133 4.36 8.51 -2.45
C ALA A 133 3.50 9.30 -3.41
N ALA A 134 3.84 10.56 -3.62
CA ALA A 134 3.26 11.41 -4.65
C ALA A 134 4.35 11.80 -5.64
N VAL A 135 4.20 11.39 -6.88
CA VAL A 135 5.16 11.61 -7.96
C VAL A 135 4.53 12.49 -9.02
N LYS A 136 5.27 13.49 -9.44
CA LYS A 136 4.86 14.43 -10.49
C LYS A 136 5.54 14.11 -11.82
N PRO A 137 4.92 14.46 -12.97
CA PRO A 137 5.60 14.44 -14.26
C PRO A 137 6.77 15.44 -14.28
N ASP A 138 7.78 15.15 -15.12
CA ASP A 138 9.00 15.97 -15.20
C ASP A 138 8.76 17.42 -15.65
N PHE A 139 7.67 17.67 -16.40
CA PHE A 139 7.33 19.02 -16.85
C PHE A 139 6.71 19.91 -15.78
N LEU A 140 6.38 19.36 -14.60
CA LEU A 140 5.90 20.12 -13.45
C LEU A 140 7.05 20.47 -12.51
N GLU A 141 7.01 21.68 -11.96
CA GLU A 141 7.96 22.10 -10.92
C GLU A 141 7.63 21.42 -9.58
N GLY A 142 8.63 21.36 -8.71
CA GLY A 142 8.52 20.78 -7.40
C GLY A 142 9.27 19.45 -7.30
N ARG A 143 9.06 18.74 -6.21
CA ARG A 143 9.70 17.46 -5.92
C ARG A 143 8.66 16.41 -5.56
N ASP A 144 9.04 15.15 -5.73
CA ASP A 144 8.26 14.02 -5.25
C ASP A 144 8.22 13.99 -3.72
N LEU A 145 7.13 13.48 -3.18
CA LEU A 145 6.90 13.38 -1.74
C LEU A 145 6.75 11.93 -1.33
N VAL A 146 7.32 11.59 -0.18
CA VAL A 146 7.10 10.30 0.49
C VAL A 146 6.78 10.56 1.96
N VAL A 147 5.73 9.94 2.45
CA VAL A 147 5.31 10.02 3.85
C VAL A 147 5.07 8.62 4.41
N ARG A 148 5.28 8.46 5.71
CA ARG A 148 5.07 7.21 6.43
C ARG A 148 4.19 7.45 7.65
N GLY A 149 3.15 6.63 7.81
CA GLY A 149 2.34 6.55 9.01
C GLY A 149 2.44 5.19 9.65
N THR A 150 2.34 5.12 10.96
CA THR A 150 2.33 3.87 11.72
C THR A 150 1.21 3.87 12.75
N TRP A 151 0.68 2.69 13.02
CA TRP A 151 -0.31 2.46 14.06
C TRP A 151 0.15 1.28 14.92
N GLU A 152 0.61 1.60 16.13
CA GLU A 152 1.13 0.63 17.09
C GLU A 152 0.02 -0.18 17.73
N GLY A 153 0.31 -1.46 17.98
CA GLY A 153 -0.63 -2.37 18.64
C GLY A 153 0.04 -3.68 19.05
N SER A 154 -0.79 -4.67 19.30
CA SER A 154 -0.38 -6.01 19.68
C SER A 154 -1.17 -7.06 18.93
N ILE A 155 -0.50 -8.17 18.60
CA ILE A 155 -1.15 -9.35 18.04
C ILE A 155 -1.88 -10.09 19.16
N LEU A 156 -3.16 -10.32 18.97
CA LEU A 156 -3.99 -11.14 19.87
C LEU A 156 -3.89 -12.62 19.49
N ASP A 157 -4.19 -13.49 20.44
CA ASP A 157 -4.27 -14.94 20.22
C ASP A 157 -5.55 -15.35 19.50
#